data_ee25a98aa5b47c580199451772fcc68a
#
_entry.id   ee25a98aa5b47c580199451772fcc68a
#
_cell.length_a   1.000
_cell.length_b   1.000
_cell.length_c   1.000
_cell.angle_alpha   90.00
_cell.angle_beta   90.00
_cell.angle_gamma   90.00
#
_symmetry.space_group_name_H-M   'P 1'
#
loop_
_entity.id
_entity.type
_entity.pdbx_description
1 polymer ?
#
loop_
_entity_poly.entity_id
_entity_poly.type
_entity_poly.pdbx_seq_one_letter_code
_entity_poly.pdbx_strand_id
1 'polypeptide(L)'
;MRKLTGKELAAAIKTQTAAEVTAGPQPRLAVVVATDEEASLWYVRSIAKAAAGVGIAADVVDLGPGGRPEQIRETLARLSADQGVHGVLLQTPLPAGASAQELAGAIDPRKDVDGANPLSLGRLAAGLPAFVPATAAAVMALLDHYGVDLEGRRAVVVGRSTVVGKPLAHLLLDRHATVTVCHSRTRDLASVTSAAEVLVAAVGRAGLLGADHVAPGAVVIDVGTNPTDDGGLAGDVDFDAVADRAAAITPVPGGVGPVTTALLLRHTARAANLP
;
A
#
# COMPACT_ATOMS: atom_id res chain seq x y z
N MET A 1 -9.15 -16.60 17.28
CA MET A 1 -8.72 -15.72 16.18
C MET A 1 -7.20 -15.75 16.01
N ARG A 2 -6.68 -15.97 14.78
CA ARG A 2 -5.24 -15.92 14.44
C ARG A 2 -4.83 -14.49 14.07
N LYS A 3 -3.71 -13.99 14.63
CA LYS A 3 -3.15 -12.69 14.20
C LYS A 3 -2.25 -12.88 12.98
N LEU A 4 -2.51 -12.13 11.91
CA LEU A 4 -1.73 -12.14 10.66
C LEU A 4 -0.70 -11.00 10.67
N THR A 5 0.43 -11.21 11.37
CA THR A 5 1.47 -10.19 11.51
C THR A 5 2.34 -10.11 10.27
N GLY A 6 2.68 -8.89 9.83
CA GLY A 6 3.57 -8.67 8.67
C GLY A 6 5.06 -8.68 8.99
N LYS A 7 5.43 -8.78 10.28
CA LYS A 7 6.82 -8.54 10.72
C LYS A 7 7.82 -9.53 10.11
N GLU A 8 7.52 -10.82 10.17
CA GLU A 8 8.41 -11.88 9.66
C GLU A 8 8.52 -11.82 8.15
N LEU A 9 7.39 -11.68 7.46
CA LEU A 9 7.35 -11.52 6.01
C LEU A 9 8.14 -10.29 5.55
N ALA A 10 7.93 -9.14 6.20
CA ALA A 10 8.68 -7.92 5.89
C ALA A 10 10.18 -8.07 6.12
N ALA A 11 10.60 -8.78 7.18
CA ALA A 11 12.01 -9.07 7.43
C ALA A 11 12.61 -9.96 6.34
N ALA A 12 11.91 -11.02 5.94
CA ALA A 12 12.33 -11.90 4.85
C ALA A 12 12.50 -11.15 3.52
N ILE A 13 11.50 -10.31 3.15
CA ILE A 13 11.56 -9.48 1.94
C ILE A 13 12.75 -8.53 1.99
N LYS A 14 12.99 -7.86 3.11
CA LYS A 14 14.13 -6.94 3.27
C LYS A 14 15.47 -7.66 3.16
N THR A 15 15.61 -8.87 3.73
CA THR A 15 16.84 -9.68 3.62
C THR A 15 17.12 -10.04 2.15
N GLN A 16 16.09 -10.47 1.41
CA GLN A 16 16.22 -10.76 -0.02
C GLN A 16 16.58 -9.51 -0.82
N THR A 17 15.93 -8.38 -0.54
CA THR A 17 16.20 -7.10 -1.20
C THR A 17 17.66 -6.64 -0.95
N ALA A 18 18.16 -6.77 0.29
CA ALA A 18 19.54 -6.42 0.60
C ALA A 18 20.55 -7.29 -0.18
N ALA A 19 20.27 -8.57 -0.37
CA ALA A 19 21.10 -9.46 -1.20
C ALA A 19 21.07 -9.04 -2.68
N GLU A 20 19.90 -8.70 -3.23
CA GLU A 20 19.74 -8.20 -4.60
C GLU A 20 20.52 -6.88 -4.80
N VAL A 21 20.45 -5.94 -3.85
CA VAL A 21 21.17 -4.66 -3.88
C VAL A 21 22.68 -4.86 -3.83
N THR A 22 23.16 -5.82 -3.02
CA THR A 22 24.61 -6.11 -2.93
C THR A 22 25.16 -6.70 -4.21
N ALA A 23 24.36 -7.44 -4.96
CA ALA A 23 24.77 -8.13 -6.20
C ALA A 23 24.61 -7.27 -7.48
N GLY A 24 23.95 -6.11 -7.40
CA GLY A 24 23.58 -5.27 -8.55
C GLY A 24 24.02 -3.81 -8.42
N PRO A 25 23.46 -2.93 -9.29
CA PRO A 25 23.68 -1.50 -9.20
C PRO A 25 23.07 -0.96 -7.90
N GLN A 26 23.70 0.07 -7.33
CA GLN A 26 23.19 0.69 -6.10
C GLN A 26 21.89 1.47 -6.38
N PRO A 27 20.74 1.04 -5.85
CA PRO A 27 19.46 1.71 -6.12
C PRO A 27 19.38 3.06 -5.39
N ARG A 28 18.66 4.00 -6.00
CA ARG A 28 18.35 5.30 -5.41
C ARG A 28 16.86 5.58 -5.50
N LEU A 29 16.25 5.83 -4.35
CA LEU A 29 14.84 6.18 -4.17
C LEU A 29 14.70 7.68 -3.92
N ALA A 30 13.89 8.38 -4.71
CA ALA A 30 13.50 9.75 -4.42
C ALA A 30 12.07 9.77 -3.85
N VAL A 31 11.90 10.40 -2.68
CA VAL A 31 10.60 10.58 -2.03
C VAL A 31 10.24 12.06 -2.08
N VAL A 32 9.21 12.40 -2.84
CA VAL A 32 8.71 13.79 -2.96
C VAL A 32 7.62 14.01 -1.93
N VAL A 33 7.79 15.05 -1.11
CA VAL A 33 6.88 15.44 -0.03
C VAL A 33 6.43 16.88 -0.25
N ALA A 34 5.13 17.14 -0.05
CA ALA A 34 4.55 18.48 -0.16
C ALA A 34 3.50 18.70 0.96
N THR A 35 3.84 18.34 2.19
CA THR A 35 2.97 18.45 3.37
C THR A 35 3.82 18.69 4.60
N ASP A 36 3.23 19.28 5.64
CA ASP A 36 3.79 19.41 6.98
C ASP A 36 3.13 18.47 8.00
N GLU A 37 2.27 17.55 7.53
CA GLU A 37 1.62 16.56 8.38
C GLU A 37 2.68 15.65 9.04
N GLU A 38 2.76 15.70 10.36
CA GLU A 38 3.80 15.01 11.13
C GLU A 38 3.81 13.48 10.91
N ALA A 39 2.63 12.87 10.82
CA ALA A 39 2.50 11.44 10.55
C ALA A 39 3.12 11.04 9.19
N SER A 40 2.89 11.85 8.16
CA SER A 40 3.45 11.66 6.81
C SER A 40 4.97 11.85 6.81
N LEU A 41 5.48 12.87 7.48
CA LEU A 41 6.90 13.11 7.62
C LEU A 41 7.60 12.00 8.42
N TRP A 42 6.96 11.49 9.47
CA TRP A 42 7.45 10.34 10.22
C TRP A 42 7.53 9.09 9.32
N TYR A 43 6.50 8.85 8.51
CA TYR A 43 6.48 7.71 7.58
C TYR A 43 7.61 7.82 6.55
N VAL A 44 7.83 8.98 5.95
CA VAL A 44 8.93 9.23 5.01
C VAL A 44 10.31 8.98 5.68
N ARG A 45 10.51 9.47 6.91
CA ARG A 45 11.73 9.18 7.67
C ARG A 45 11.90 7.68 7.93
N SER A 46 10.81 6.96 8.18
CA SER A 46 10.84 5.51 8.39
C SER A 46 11.21 4.75 7.10
N ILE A 47 10.70 5.19 5.93
CA ILE A 47 11.09 4.65 4.62
C ILE A 47 12.58 4.88 4.37
N ALA A 48 13.09 6.10 4.58
CA ALA A 48 14.50 6.42 4.36
C ALA A 48 15.42 5.59 5.26
N LYS A 49 15.05 5.42 6.53
CA LYS A 49 15.77 4.55 7.46
C LYS A 49 15.76 3.08 7.02
N ALA A 50 14.60 2.58 6.58
CA ALA A 50 14.47 1.21 6.10
C ALA A 50 15.25 0.99 4.79
N ALA A 51 15.28 1.98 3.88
CA ALA A 51 16.05 1.96 2.64
C ALA A 51 17.56 1.84 2.93
N ALA A 52 18.09 2.69 3.82
CA ALA A 52 19.49 2.61 4.25
C ALA A 52 19.82 1.22 4.84
N GLY A 53 18.89 0.61 5.58
CA GLY A 53 19.08 -0.73 6.17
C GLY A 53 19.19 -1.87 5.15
N VAL A 54 18.82 -1.65 3.89
CA VAL A 54 18.95 -2.63 2.78
C VAL A 54 19.90 -2.15 1.67
N GLY A 55 20.68 -1.07 1.93
CA GLY A 55 21.65 -0.55 0.99
C GLY A 55 21.09 0.34 -0.14
N ILE A 56 19.83 0.80 -0.02
CA ILE A 56 19.20 1.73 -0.96
C ILE A 56 19.47 3.16 -0.50
N ALA A 57 20.01 4.02 -1.37
CA ALA A 57 20.09 5.44 -1.11
C ALA A 57 18.69 6.08 -1.22
N ALA A 58 18.30 6.88 -0.22
CA ALA A 58 16.99 7.53 -0.22
C ALA A 58 17.16 9.05 -0.08
N ASP A 59 16.64 9.80 -1.04
CA ASP A 59 16.60 11.25 -1.03
C ASP A 59 15.18 11.74 -0.77
N VAL A 60 15.02 12.59 0.22
CA VAL A 60 13.75 13.26 0.49
C VAL A 60 13.79 14.65 -0.15
N VAL A 61 12.89 14.88 -1.10
CA VAL A 61 12.69 16.17 -1.76
C VAL A 61 11.46 16.82 -1.15
N ASP A 62 11.71 17.68 -0.18
CA ASP A 62 10.67 18.41 0.54
C ASP A 62 10.32 19.72 -0.17
N LEU A 63 9.09 19.84 -0.63
CA LEU A 63 8.53 21.03 -1.28
C LEU A 63 7.69 21.87 -0.31
N GLY A 64 7.53 21.40 0.93
CA GLY A 64 6.71 22.03 1.97
C GLY A 64 5.20 22.05 1.66
N PRO A 65 4.36 22.46 2.62
CA PRO A 65 2.91 22.46 2.48
C PRO A 65 2.38 23.48 1.46
N GLY A 66 3.23 24.43 1.05
CA GLY A 66 2.94 25.42 -0.01
C GLY A 66 3.33 24.97 -1.42
N GLY A 67 3.77 23.74 -1.60
CA GLY A 67 4.15 23.21 -2.91
C GLY A 67 3.01 23.27 -3.91
N ARG A 68 3.22 24.00 -5.04
CA ARG A 68 2.20 24.12 -6.09
C ARG A 68 2.16 22.84 -6.94
N PRO A 69 0.99 22.45 -7.48
CA PRO A 69 0.86 21.26 -8.34
C PRO A 69 1.86 21.22 -9.50
N GLU A 70 2.13 22.38 -10.13
CA GLU A 70 3.08 22.51 -11.23
C GLU A 70 4.51 22.20 -10.77
N GLN A 71 4.92 22.73 -9.60
CA GLN A 71 6.24 22.49 -9.01
C GLN A 71 6.43 21.01 -8.64
N ILE A 72 5.38 20.37 -8.09
CA ILE A 72 5.40 18.94 -7.80
C ILE A 72 5.56 18.16 -9.09
N ARG A 73 4.79 18.48 -10.13
CA ARG A 73 4.85 17.82 -11.45
C ARG A 73 6.25 17.94 -12.08
N GLU A 74 6.82 19.15 -12.11
CA GLU A 74 8.16 19.41 -12.64
C GLU A 74 9.23 18.62 -11.88
N THR A 75 9.11 18.57 -10.55
CA THR A 75 10.03 17.80 -9.70
C THR A 75 9.94 16.30 -10.00
N LEU A 76 8.73 15.74 -10.10
CA LEU A 76 8.52 14.33 -10.45
C LEU A 76 9.08 14.02 -11.85
N ALA A 77 8.81 14.86 -12.84
CA ALA A 77 9.32 14.69 -14.21
C ALA A 77 10.84 14.74 -14.26
N ARG A 78 11.48 15.70 -13.55
CA ARG A 78 12.94 15.81 -13.45
C ARG A 78 13.56 14.57 -12.80
N LEU A 79 13.02 14.10 -11.67
CA LEU A 79 13.50 12.88 -11.01
C LEU A 79 13.28 11.63 -11.88
N SER A 80 12.20 11.61 -12.63
CA SER A 80 11.88 10.54 -13.58
C SER A 80 12.88 10.48 -14.74
N ALA A 81 13.36 11.63 -15.21
CA ALA A 81 14.37 11.74 -16.28
C ALA A 81 15.81 11.49 -15.78
N ASP A 82 16.07 11.59 -14.48
CA ASP A 82 17.41 11.41 -13.90
C ASP A 82 17.82 9.93 -13.93
N GLN A 83 18.88 9.60 -14.68
CA GLN A 83 19.39 8.22 -14.78
C GLN A 83 19.95 7.68 -13.45
N GLY A 84 20.32 8.55 -12.52
CA GLY A 84 20.78 8.19 -11.18
C GLY A 84 19.66 7.88 -10.20
N VAL A 85 18.38 8.13 -10.55
CA VAL A 85 17.19 7.84 -9.75
C VAL A 85 16.50 6.62 -10.33
N HIS A 86 16.26 5.60 -9.50
CA HIS A 86 15.69 4.33 -9.92
C HIS A 86 14.22 4.15 -9.45
N GLY A 87 13.85 4.77 -8.32
CA GLY A 87 12.49 4.78 -7.82
C GLY A 87 12.04 6.19 -7.45
N VAL A 88 10.78 6.51 -7.72
CA VAL A 88 10.14 7.78 -7.35
C VAL A 88 8.86 7.47 -6.59
N LEU A 89 8.70 8.08 -5.42
CA LEU A 89 7.53 8.01 -4.57
C LEU A 89 6.97 9.42 -4.37
N LEU A 90 5.68 9.62 -4.61
CA LEU A 90 4.94 10.82 -4.24
C LEU A 90 4.17 10.58 -2.95
N GLN A 91 4.62 11.19 -1.86
CA GLN A 91 3.95 11.08 -0.56
C GLN A 91 2.68 11.91 -0.52
N THR A 92 1.61 11.33 0.03
CA THR A 92 0.34 12.01 0.34
C THR A 92 0.18 12.21 1.86
N PRO A 93 -0.61 13.20 2.31
CA PRO A 93 -1.49 14.06 1.52
C PRO A 93 -0.74 15.11 0.72
N LEU A 94 -1.43 15.69 -0.26
CA LEU A 94 -0.93 16.76 -1.12
C LEU A 94 -1.64 18.09 -0.78
N PRO A 95 -1.05 19.24 -1.13
CA PRO A 95 -1.70 20.53 -1.00
C PRO A 95 -3.04 20.59 -1.72
N ALA A 96 -3.91 21.48 -1.25
CA ALA A 96 -5.24 21.67 -1.83
C ALA A 96 -5.15 21.96 -3.34
N GLY A 97 -6.01 21.32 -4.12
CA GLY A 97 -6.04 21.43 -5.58
C GLY A 97 -5.07 20.49 -6.33
N ALA A 98 -4.17 19.79 -5.63
CA ALA A 98 -3.30 18.81 -6.26
C ALA A 98 -3.99 17.44 -6.35
N SER A 99 -3.96 16.83 -7.53
CA SER A 99 -4.47 15.46 -7.77
C SER A 99 -3.31 14.48 -7.78
N ALA A 100 -3.28 13.55 -6.83
CA ALA A 100 -2.25 12.53 -6.75
C ALA A 100 -2.19 11.67 -8.04
N GLN A 101 -3.35 11.35 -8.63
CA GLN A 101 -3.44 10.54 -9.85
C GLN A 101 -2.84 11.26 -11.06
N GLU A 102 -3.11 12.57 -11.19
CA GLU A 102 -2.57 13.36 -12.30
C GLU A 102 -1.06 13.57 -12.14
N LEU A 103 -0.61 13.84 -10.91
CA LEU A 103 0.80 14.06 -10.61
C LEU A 103 1.62 12.77 -10.76
N ALA A 104 1.11 11.63 -10.33
CA ALA A 104 1.76 10.33 -10.53
C ALA A 104 1.98 10.01 -12.01
N GLY A 105 1.15 10.57 -12.92
CA GLY A 105 1.35 10.46 -14.37
C GLY A 105 2.66 11.08 -14.89
N ALA A 106 3.33 11.94 -14.11
CA ALA A 106 4.64 12.50 -14.44
C ALA A 106 5.82 11.57 -14.08
N ILE A 107 5.57 10.48 -13.38
CA ILE A 107 6.59 9.48 -13.03
C ILE A 107 6.71 8.47 -14.18
N ASP A 108 7.92 8.17 -14.65
CA ASP A 108 8.13 7.05 -15.60
C ASP A 108 7.62 5.74 -14.96
N PRO A 109 6.76 4.97 -15.62
CA PRO A 109 6.23 3.71 -15.08
C PRO A 109 7.32 2.71 -14.64
N ARG A 110 8.53 2.79 -15.20
CA ARG A 110 9.68 1.96 -14.79
C ARG A 110 10.29 2.39 -13.46
N LYS A 111 9.98 3.61 -12.99
CA LYS A 111 10.42 4.20 -11.72
C LYS A 111 9.27 4.43 -10.74
N ASP A 112 8.03 4.09 -11.13
CA ASP A 112 6.82 4.18 -10.33
C ASP A 112 6.76 3.03 -9.32
N VAL A 113 7.63 3.08 -8.33
CA VAL A 113 7.82 1.96 -7.37
C VAL A 113 6.65 1.78 -6.40
N ASP A 114 5.77 2.76 -6.31
CA ASP A 114 4.51 2.64 -5.57
C ASP A 114 3.32 2.21 -6.45
N GLY A 115 3.50 2.08 -7.78
CA GLY A 115 2.46 1.65 -8.71
C GLY A 115 1.30 2.65 -8.82
N ALA A 116 1.55 3.93 -8.54
CA ALA A 116 0.52 4.97 -8.50
C ALA A 116 0.20 5.57 -9.89
N ASN A 117 1.08 5.36 -10.89
CA ASN A 117 0.91 5.88 -12.24
C ASN A 117 -0.33 5.24 -12.91
N PRO A 118 -1.20 6.04 -13.55
CA PRO A 118 -2.36 5.51 -14.28
C PRO A 118 -2.03 4.45 -15.32
N LEU A 119 -0.86 4.51 -15.97
CA LEU A 119 -0.43 3.48 -16.91
C LEU A 119 -0.09 2.17 -16.20
N SER A 120 0.58 2.23 -15.03
CA SER A 120 0.84 1.05 -14.18
C SER A 120 -0.46 0.36 -13.78
N LEU A 121 -1.46 1.14 -13.35
CA LEU A 121 -2.79 0.62 -13.02
C LEU A 121 -3.53 0.03 -14.22
N GLY A 122 -3.47 0.68 -15.39
CA GLY A 122 -4.05 0.16 -16.63
C GLY A 122 -3.42 -1.16 -17.07
N ARG A 123 -2.09 -1.27 -16.98
CA ARG A 123 -1.34 -2.51 -17.26
C ARG A 123 -1.72 -3.63 -16.28
N LEU A 124 -1.80 -3.31 -14.97
CA LEU A 124 -2.27 -4.26 -13.96
C LEU A 124 -3.66 -4.79 -14.30
N ALA A 125 -4.62 -3.90 -14.58
CA ALA A 125 -5.98 -4.29 -14.93
C ALA A 125 -6.08 -5.16 -16.21
N ALA A 126 -5.09 -5.04 -17.11
CA ALA A 126 -4.98 -5.83 -18.33
C ALA A 126 -4.15 -7.13 -18.14
N GLY A 127 -3.71 -7.46 -16.92
CA GLY A 127 -2.83 -8.61 -16.65
C GLY A 127 -1.41 -8.46 -17.23
N LEU A 128 -0.96 -7.23 -17.52
CA LEU A 128 0.35 -6.95 -18.08
C LEU A 128 1.37 -6.61 -16.97
N PRO A 129 2.67 -6.89 -17.15
CA PRO A 129 3.71 -6.55 -16.18
C PRO A 129 3.73 -5.06 -15.84
N ALA A 130 3.65 -4.73 -14.55
CA ALA A 130 3.76 -3.37 -14.00
C ALA A 130 4.25 -3.44 -12.56
N PHE A 131 4.71 -2.32 -12.01
CA PHE A 131 4.79 -2.19 -10.57
C PHE A 131 3.36 -2.13 -10.00
N VAL A 132 3.06 -3.10 -9.17
CA VAL A 132 1.77 -3.18 -8.46
C VAL A 132 1.80 -2.20 -7.30
N PRO A 133 0.71 -1.46 -7.01
CA PRO A 133 0.66 -0.62 -5.81
C PRO A 133 1.10 -1.36 -4.56
N ALA A 134 2.11 -0.80 -3.88
CA ALA A 134 2.85 -1.51 -2.84
C ALA A 134 1.96 -2.02 -1.70
N THR A 135 0.93 -1.24 -1.33
CA THR A 135 -0.03 -1.64 -0.31
C THR A 135 -0.94 -2.78 -0.78
N ALA A 136 -1.43 -2.74 -2.03
CA ALA A 136 -2.24 -3.81 -2.58
C ALA A 136 -1.41 -5.11 -2.71
N ALA A 137 -0.16 -5.00 -3.15
CA ALA A 137 0.79 -6.12 -3.18
C ALA A 137 1.07 -6.69 -1.79
N ALA A 138 1.14 -5.83 -0.75
CA ALA A 138 1.35 -6.27 0.64
C ALA A 138 0.19 -7.10 1.18
N VAL A 139 -1.05 -6.74 0.84
CA VAL A 139 -2.24 -7.54 1.17
C VAL A 139 -2.13 -8.93 0.55
N MET A 140 -1.82 -9.01 -0.75
CA MET A 140 -1.68 -10.30 -1.43
C MET A 140 -0.53 -11.14 -0.85
N ALA A 141 0.62 -10.51 -0.59
CA ALA A 141 1.76 -11.20 0.01
C ALA A 141 1.46 -11.76 1.42
N LEU A 142 0.64 -11.06 2.21
CA LEU A 142 0.19 -11.56 3.51
C LEU A 142 -0.78 -12.75 3.35
N LEU A 143 -1.74 -12.66 2.45
CA LEU A 143 -2.67 -13.76 2.17
C LEU A 143 -1.90 -15.02 1.73
N ASP A 144 -0.92 -14.86 0.85
CA ASP A 144 -0.05 -15.96 0.39
C ASP A 144 0.82 -16.53 1.54
N HIS A 145 1.44 -15.65 2.32
CA HIS A 145 2.30 -16.06 3.46
C HIS A 145 1.55 -16.91 4.49
N TYR A 146 0.28 -16.59 4.70
CA TYR A 146 -0.56 -17.32 5.64
C TYR A 146 -1.36 -18.47 5.02
N GLY A 147 -1.18 -18.74 3.73
CA GLY A 147 -1.83 -19.84 3.02
C GLY A 147 -3.34 -19.65 2.89
N VAL A 148 -3.80 -18.39 2.74
CA VAL A 148 -5.21 -18.11 2.51
C VAL A 148 -5.55 -18.43 1.06
N ASP A 149 -6.31 -19.47 0.85
CA ASP A 149 -6.83 -19.81 -0.45
C ASP A 149 -7.89 -18.79 -0.90
N LEU A 150 -7.79 -18.34 -2.15
CA LEU A 150 -8.67 -17.31 -2.73
C LEU A 150 -9.58 -17.85 -3.82
N GLU A 151 -9.28 -19.02 -4.40
CA GLU A 151 -10.05 -19.58 -5.50
C GLU A 151 -11.50 -19.86 -5.07
N GLY A 152 -12.45 -19.29 -5.79
CA GLY A 152 -13.88 -19.42 -5.53
C GLY A 152 -14.37 -18.65 -4.30
N ARG A 153 -13.49 -17.96 -3.53
CA ARG A 153 -13.89 -17.22 -2.33
C ARG A 153 -14.56 -15.90 -2.62
N ARG A 154 -15.51 -15.53 -1.77
CA ARG A 154 -16.11 -14.20 -1.78
C ARG A 154 -15.20 -13.22 -1.06
N ALA A 155 -14.54 -12.35 -1.82
CA ALA A 155 -13.69 -11.30 -1.31
C ALA A 155 -14.42 -9.95 -1.38
N VAL A 156 -14.50 -9.25 -0.25
CA VAL A 156 -15.07 -7.90 -0.21
C VAL A 156 -13.97 -6.90 0.14
N VAL A 157 -13.79 -5.90 -0.71
CA VAL A 157 -12.86 -4.80 -0.51
C VAL A 157 -13.64 -3.54 -0.15
N VAL A 158 -13.48 -3.03 1.06
CA VAL A 158 -14.08 -1.77 1.49
C VAL A 158 -13.07 -0.65 1.31
N GLY A 159 -13.28 0.13 0.25
CA GLY A 159 -12.37 1.18 -0.24
C GLY A 159 -12.17 1.07 -1.75
N ARG A 160 -12.02 2.22 -2.43
CA ARG A 160 -11.86 2.27 -3.89
C ARG A 160 -10.77 3.25 -4.36
N SER A 161 -9.76 3.45 -3.52
CA SER A 161 -8.60 4.27 -3.90
C SER A 161 -7.84 3.63 -5.07
N THR A 162 -7.11 4.44 -5.82
CA THR A 162 -6.32 4.00 -6.97
C THR A 162 -5.03 3.27 -6.57
N VAL A 163 -4.63 3.40 -5.30
CA VAL A 163 -3.40 2.77 -4.79
C VAL A 163 -3.67 1.57 -3.86
N VAL A 164 -4.95 1.32 -3.48
CA VAL A 164 -5.30 0.15 -2.65
C VAL A 164 -6.51 -0.58 -3.21
N GLY A 165 -7.72 -0.03 -3.09
CA GLY A 165 -8.95 -0.78 -3.32
C GLY A 165 -9.13 -1.24 -4.75
N LYS A 166 -8.94 -0.36 -5.75
CA LYS A 166 -9.06 -0.73 -7.17
C LYS A 166 -8.00 -1.75 -7.61
N PRO A 167 -6.69 -1.51 -7.37
CA PRO A 167 -5.68 -2.49 -7.75
C PRO A 167 -5.85 -3.83 -7.02
N LEU A 168 -6.22 -3.82 -5.75
CA LEU A 168 -6.45 -5.03 -4.99
C LEU A 168 -7.62 -5.85 -5.55
N ALA A 169 -8.68 -5.21 -6.04
CA ALA A 169 -9.78 -5.91 -6.67
C ALA A 169 -9.33 -6.70 -7.92
N HIS A 170 -8.43 -6.13 -8.74
CA HIS A 170 -7.85 -6.84 -9.88
C HIS A 170 -6.98 -8.02 -9.42
N LEU A 171 -6.11 -7.80 -8.42
CA LEU A 171 -5.23 -8.86 -7.90
C LEU A 171 -6.01 -10.05 -7.31
N LEU A 172 -7.11 -9.77 -6.60
CA LEU A 172 -7.97 -10.82 -6.05
C LEU A 172 -8.72 -11.57 -7.16
N LEU A 173 -9.18 -10.84 -8.21
CA LEU A 173 -9.81 -11.43 -9.38
C LEU A 173 -8.84 -12.37 -10.14
N ASP A 174 -7.58 -11.95 -10.31
CA ASP A 174 -6.52 -12.77 -10.93
C ASP A 174 -6.20 -14.04 -10.13
N ARG A 175 -6.58 -14.08 -8.85
CA ARG A 175 -6.48 -15.24 -7.96
C ARG A 175 -7.82 -16.01 -7.86
N HIS A 176 -8.70 -15.83 -8.83
CA HIS A 176 -9.97 -16.53 -8.97
C HIS A 176 -10.98 -16.27 -7.84
N ALA A 177 -10.86 -15.16 -7.08
CA ALA A 177 -11.85 -14.75 -6.11
C ALA A 177 -13.05 -14.08 -6.79
N THR A 178 -14.23 -14.23 -6.20
CA THR A 178 -15.41 -13.41 -6.54
C THR A 178 -15.34 -12.11 -5.74
N VAL A 179 -15.11 -10.99 -6.42
CA VAL A 179 -14.77 -9.72 -5.78
C VAL A 179 -15.95 -8.74 -5.76
N THR A 180 -16.23 -8.18 -4.60
CA THR A 180 -17.14 -7.04 -4.42
C THR A 180 -16.38 -5.85 -3.87
N VAL A 181 -16.54 -4.66 -4.48
CA VAL A 181 -15.93 -3.42 -4.00
C VAL A 181 -17.00 -2.53 -3.38
N CYS A 182 -16.83 -2.21 -2.10
CA CYS A 182 -17.68 -1.31 -1.34
C CYS A 182 -17.01 0.05 -1.14
N HIS A 183 -17.81 1.09 -0.93
CA HIS A 183 -17.33 2.46 -0.73
C HIS A 183 -18.34 3.30 0.06
N SER A 184 -18.03 4.56 0.31
CA SER A 184 -18.88 5.49 1.12
C SER A 184 -20.31 5.70 0.63
N ARG A 185 -20.65 5.21 -0.59
CA ARG A 185 -22.02 5.25 -1.14
C ARG A 185 -22.66 3.87 -1.24
N THR A 186 -22.03 2.84 -0.72
CA THR A 186 -22.61 1.49 -0.65
C THR A 186 -23.75 1.53 0.37
N ARG A 187 -24.93 1.10 -0.06
CA ARG A 187 -26.09 0.98 0.82
C ARG A 187 -25.94 -0.30 1.63
N ASP A 188 -26.32 -0.25 2.89
CA ASP A 188 -26.30 -1.40 3.81
C ASP A 188 -24.95 -2.17 3.74
N LEU A 189 -23.89 -1.46 4.13
CA LEU A 189 -22.52 -1.98 4.05
C LEU A 189 -22.38 -3.31 4.82
N ALA A 190 -23.00 -3.41 5.98
CA ALA A 190 -22.93 -4.61 6.82
C ALA A 190 -23.50 -5.84 6.11
N SER A 191 -24.62 -5.71 5.42
CA SER A 191 -25.22 -6.81 4.63
C SER A 191 -24.28 -7.35 3.55
N VAL A 192 -23.48 -6.47 2.90
CA VAL A 192 -22.52 -6.89 1.88
C VAL A 192 -21.29 -7.51 2.51
N THR A 193 -20.73 -6.88 3.54
CA THR A 193 -19.45 -7.30 4.13
C THR A 193 -19.59 -8.56 5.00
N SER A 194 -20.74 -8.75 5.67
CA SER A 194 -21.00 -9.96 6.47
C SER A 194 -21.13 -11.25 5.65
N ALA A 195 -21.16 -11.16 4.31
CA ALA A 195 -21.13 -12.31 3.42
C ALA A 195 -19.70 -12.66 2.96
N ALA A 196 -18.69 -11.86 3.31
CA ALA A 196 -17.31 -12.04 2.87
C ALA A 196 -16.60 -13.20 3.61
N GLU A 197 -15.87 -14.03 2.86
CA GLU A 197 -14.93 -15.00 3.41
C GLU A 197 -13.55 -14.36 3.61
N VAL A 198 -13.22 -13.37 2.76
CA VAL A 198 -12.05 -12.49 2.89
C VAL A 198 -12.54 -11.05 2.83
N LEU A 199 -12.34 -10.32 3.92
CA LEU A 199 -12.73 -8.92 4.05
C LEU A 199 -11.48 -8.04 4.12
N VAL A 200 -11.37 -7.05 3.24
CA VAL A 200 -10.28 -6.08 3.27
C VAL A 200 -10.84 -4.69 3.55
N ALA A 201 -10.36 -4.07 4.62
CA ALA A 201 -10.70 -2.70 5.02
C ALA A 201 -9.61 -1.72 4.59
N ALA A 202 -9.95 -0.71 3.77
CA ALA A 202 -9.03 0.29 3.26
C ALA A 202 -9.75 1.64 3.04
N VAL A 203 -10.34 2.18 4.10
CA VAL A 203 -11.19 3.39 4.07
C VAL A 203 -10.60 4.60 4.77
N GLY A 204 -9.57 4.40 5.63
CA GLY A 204 -8.96 5.46 6.42
C GLY A 204 -9.91 6.05 7.47
N ARG A 205 -10.71 5.20 8.13
CA ARG A 205 -11.62 5.59 9.19
C ARG A 205 -11.56 4.57 10.33
N ALA A 206 -10.99 5.00 11.46
CA ALA A 206 -10.80 4.16 12.63
C ALA A 206 -12.10 3.47 13.07
N GLY A 207 -12.05 2.14 13.25
CA GLY A 207 -13.12 1.34 13.82
C GLY A 207 -14.44 1.32 13.02
N LEU A 208 -14.43 1.70 11.73
CA LEU A 208 -15.65 1.73 10.91
C LEU A 208 -16.31 0.36 10.82
N LEU A 209 -15.54 -0.73 10.74
CA LEU A 209 -16.04 -2.08 10.57
C LEU A 209 -16.04 -2.81 11.92
N GLY A 210 -17.20 -2.97 12.51
CA GLY A 210 -17.42 -3.74 13.75
C GLY A 210 -17.94 -5.15 13.49
N ALA A 211 -18.44 -5.81 14.54
CA ALA A 211 -18.89 -7.19 14.52
C ALA A 211 -19.89 -7.51 13.41
N ASP A 212 -20.86 -6.63 13.16
CA ASP A 212 -21.93 -6.85 12.16
C ASP A 212 -21.42 -6.85 10.71
N HIS A 213 -20.20 -6.34 10.48
CA HIS A 213 -19.56 -6.29 9.18
C HIS A 213 -18.73 -7.55 8.86
N VAL A 214 -18.50 -8.43 9.82
CA VAL A 214 -17.58 -9.58 9.67
C VAL A 214 -18.36 -10.89 9.74
N ALA A 215 -18.21 -11.72 8.71
CA ALA A 215 -18.77 -13.08 8.73
C ALA A 215 -18.06 -13.94 9.78
N PRO A 216 -18.78 -14.87 10.45
CA PRO A 216 -18.12 -15.88 11.28
C PRO A 216 -17.10 -16.67 10.46
N GLY A 217 -15.87 -16.75 10.96
CA GLY A 217 -14.79 -17.48 10.29
C GLY A 217 -14.09 -16.73 9.14
N ALA A 218 -14.43 -15.46 8.88
CA ALA A 218 -13.78 -14.65 7.84
C ALA A 218 -12.31 -14.37 8.16
N VAL A 219 -11.51 -14.21 7.10
CA VAL A 219 -10.16 -13.63 7.15
C VAL A 219 -10.28 -12.12 6.92
N VAL A 220 -9.78 -11.32 7.86
CA VAL A 220 -9.89 -9.86 7.81
C VAL A 220 -8.49 -9.25 7.62
N ILE A 221 -8.34 -8.45 6.58
CA ILE A 221 -7.13 -7.66 6.31
C ILE A 221 -7.44 -6.19 6.52
N ASP A 222 -6.93 -5.65 7.60
CA ASP A 222 -7.05 -4.23 7.91
C ASP A 222 -5.83 -3.47 7.36
N VAL A 223 -6.07 -2.58 6.41
CA VAL A 223 -5.07 -1.72 5.76
C VAL A 223 -5.06 -0.33 6.39
N GLY A 224 -6.05 -0.02 7.22
CA GLY A 224 -6.21 1.28 7.87
C GLY A 224 -5.00 1.65 8.73
N THR A 225 -4.62 2.92 8.70
CA THR A 225 -3.57 3.49 9.55
C THR A 225 -4.01 4.88 10.00
N ASN A 226 -4.90 4.89 10.99
CA ASN A 226 -5.51 6.13 11.48
C ASN A 226 -4.76 6.57 12.76
N PRO A 227 -4.19 7.80 12.81
CA PRO A 227 -3.61 8.32 14.04
C PRO A 227 -4.65 8.39 15.16
N THR A 228 -4.21 8.07 16.38
CA THR A 228 -5.03 8.19 17.58
C THR A 228 -4.52 9.34 18.47
N ASP A 229 -5.37 9.89 19.34
CA ASP A 229 -5.04 11.04 20.19
C ASP A 229 -3.87 10.78 21.16
N ASP A 230 -3.62 9.52 21.48
CA ASP A 230 -2.49 9.07 22.31
C ASP A 230 -1.18 8.86 21.53
N GLY A 231 -1.16 9.22 20.23
CA GLY A 231 -0.01 9.09 19.35
C GLY A 231 0.19 7.67 18.79
N GLY A 232 -0.78 6.77 18.99
CA GLY A 232 -0.81 5.45 18.40
C GLY A 232 -1.39 5.39 17.00
N LEU A 233 -1.69 4.17 16.54
CA LEU A 233 -2.38 3.91 15.28
C LEU A 233 -3.53 2.94 15.51
N ALA A 234 -4.69 3.25 14.92
CA ALA A 234 -5.85 2.37 14.87
C ALA A 234 -6.13 1.93 13.43
N GLY A 235 -6.67 0.73 13.29
CA GLY A 235 -7.15 0.23 12.01
C GLY A 235 -8.55 0.76 11.64
N ASP A 236 -9.00 0.38 10.45
CA ASP A 236 -10.37 0.64 9.98
C ASP A 236 -11.37 -0.35 10.61
N VAL A 237 -10.88 -1.44 11.19
CA VAL A 237 -11.67 -2.48 11.86
C VAL A 237 -11.58 -2.29 13.38
N ASP A 238 -12.71 -2.37 14.06
CA ASP A 238 -12.75 -2.50 15.51
C ASP A 238 -12.26 -3.90 15.89
N PHE A 239 -10.97 -3.97 16.22
CA PHE A 239 -10.25 -5.23 16.42
C PHE A 239 -10.87 -6.09 17.53
N ASP A 240 -11.28 -5.47 18.62
CA ASP A 240 -11.84 -6.18 19.77
C ASP A 240 -13.28 -6.64 19.50
N ALA A 241 -14.07 -5.83 18.81
CA ALA A 241 -15.44 -6.17 18.43
C ALA A 241 -15.53 -7.36 17.45
N VAL A 242 -14.48 -7.59 16.64
CA VAL A 242 -14.48 -8.69 15.65
C VAL A 242 -13.72 -9.95 16.13
N ALA A 243 -13.09 -9.89 17.31
CA ALA A 243 -12.23 -10.94 17.80
C ALA A 243 -12.90 -12.33 17.88
N ASP A 244 -14.17 -12.38 18.25
CA ASP A 244 -14.92 -13.64 18.39
C ASP A 244 -15.55 -14.10 17.05
N ARG A 245 -15.46 -13.32 16.00
CA ARG A 245 -16.07 -13.62 14.69
C ARG A 245 -15.03 -14.00 13.64
N ALA A 246 -13.96 -13.25 13.53
CA ALA A 246 -12.92 -13.50 12.54
C ALA A 246 -12.10 -14.75 12.87
N ALA A 247 -11.82 -15.60 11.88
CA ALA A 247 -10.83 -16.68 12.03
C ALA A 247 -9.42 -16.11 12.14
N ALA A 248 -9.15 -15.04 11.37
CA ALA A 248 -7.85 -14.38 11.35
C ALA A 248 -8.00 -12.88 11.02
N ILE A 249 -7.08 -12.06 11.57
CA ILE A 249 -7.05 -10.61 11.31
C ILE A 249 -5.63 -10.06 11.36
N THR A 250 -5.33 -9.07 10.51
CA THR A 250 -4.08 -8.29 10.61
C THR A 250 -4.17 -7.27 11.75
N PRO A 251 -3.18 -7.18 12.64
CA PRO A 251 -3.14 -6.12 13.65
C PRO A 251 -2.72 -4.78 13.06
N VAL A 252 -3.20 -3.68 13.65
CA VAL A 252 -2.73 -2.32 13.36
C VAL A 252 -2.26 -1.71 14.68
N PRO A 253 -0.97 -1.33 14.80
CA PRO A 253 0.12 -1.53 13.82
C PRO A 253 0.65 -2.98 13.75
N GLY A 254 1.45 -3.26 12.70
CA GLY A 254 2.21 -4.52 12.61
C GLY A 254 1.68 -5.57 11.62
N GLY A 255 0.57 -5.26 10.93
CA GLY A 255 0.03 -6.08 9.84
C GLY A 255 0.58 -5.68 8.46
N VAL A 256 -0.22 -4.98 7.67
CA VAL A 256 0.08 -4.61 6.27
C VAL A 256 1.25 -3.64 6.13
N GLY A 257 1.34 -2.58 6.98
CA GLY A 257 2.30 -1.50 6.85
C GLY A 257 3.77 -1.92 6.72
N PRO A 258 4.31 -2.78 7.59
CA PRO A 258 5.69 -3.28 7.47
C PRO A 258 5.97 -3.97 6.13
N VAL A 259 5.00 -4.71 5.58
CA VAL A 259 5.13 -5.41 4.30
C VAL A 259 5.08 -4.42 3.13
N THR A 260 4.21 -3.39 3.20
CA THR A 260 4.16 -2.30 2.22
C THR A 260 5.53 -1.64 2.05
N THR A 261 6.16 -1.23 3.15
CA THR A 261 7.49 -0.62 3.12
C THR A 261 8.54 -1.57 2.53
N ALA A 262 8.52 -2.85 2.92
CA ALA A 262 9.47 -3.83 2.39
C ALA A 262 9.30 -4.06 0.88
N LEU A 263 8.07 -4.07 0.36
CA LEU A 263 7.79 -4.21 -1.06
C LEU A 263 8.18 -2.97 -1.86
N LEU A 264 7.96 -1.76 -1.33
CA LEU A 264 8.43 -0.52 -1.93
C LEU A 264 9.94 -0.55 -2.16
N LEU A 265 10.71 -0.99 -1.17
CA LEU A 265 12.16 -1.13 -1.29
C LEU A 265 12.55 -2.20 -2.31
N ARG A 266 11.86 -3.34 -2.35
CA ARG A 266 12.07 -4.38 -3.37
C ARG A 266 11.75 -3.86 -4.78
N HIS A 267 10.70 -3.08 -4.95
CA HIS A 267 10.39 -2.45 -6.23
C HIS A 267 11.52 -1.49 -6.66
N THR A 268 12.06 -0.71 -5.74
CA THR A 268 13.21 0.19 -6.01
C THR A 268 14.45 -0.60 -6.45
N ALA A 269 14.79 -1.70 -5.76
CA ALA A 269 15.90 -2.57 -6.15
C ALA A 269 15.67 -3.19 -7.53
N ARG A 270 14.45 -3.64 -7.84
CA ARG A 270 14.10 -4.18 -9.16
C ARG A 270 14.15 -3.13 -10.26
N ALA A 271 13.67 -1.90 -9.98
CA ALA A 271 13.72 -0.80 -10.93
C ALA A 271 15.16 -0.46 -11.36
N ALA A 272 16.14 -0.57 -10.45
CA ALA A 272 17.56 -0.37 -10.74
C ALA A 272 18.16 -1.44 -11.67
N ASN A 273 17.49 -2.59 -11.79
CA ASN A 273 17.92 -3.70 -12.66
C ASN A 273 17.12 -3.79 -13.96
N LEU A 274 16.20 -2.84 -14.21
CA LEU A 274 15.51 -2.77 -15.50
C LEU A 274 16.44 -2.23 -16.59
N PRO A 275 16.32 -2.77 -17.84
CA PRO A 275 17.13 -2.30 -18.95
C PRO A 275 16.78 -0.89 -19.42
#